data_a20a3d7e91fff380297960ac46b94811
#
_entry.id   a20a3d7e91fff380297960ac46b94811
#
_cell.length_a   1.000
_cell.length_b   1.000
_cell.length_c   1.000
_cell.angle_alpha   90.00
_cell.angle_beta   90.00
_cell.angle_gamma   90.00
#
_symmetry.space_group_name_H-M   'P 1'
#
loop_
_entity.id
_entity.type
_entity.pdbx_description
1 polymer ?
#
loop_
_entity_poly.entity_id
_entity_poly.type
_entity_poly.pdbx_seq_one_letter_code
_entity_poly.pdbx_strand_id
1 'polypeptide(L)'
;NRAIEADGEEGSVLNANASICFIGTDAPEAGHLQGKMVGEYLLANWDTADLNGDGKISYAMFKGDEANVEAIYRTQYGVEDADAVLTEAGKPALEYFDASNSAKYQVDLGGAWSAQAALDYMNTNLSQYNEANGNMIELVICNNDNMAEGCISALESAGYNNGTGKTIPV
;
A
#
# COMPACT_ATOMS: atom_id res chain seq x y z
N ASN A 1 18.48 -4.53 -7.95
CA ASN A 1 18.83 -5.16 -6.68
C ASN A 1 17.60 -5.93 -6.18
N ARG A 2 17.53 -7.22 -6.55
CA ARG A 2 16.44 -8.10 -6.10
C ARG A 2 17.06 -9.24 -5.30
N ALA A 3 16.43 -9.65 -4.21
CA ALA A 3 16.80 -10.85 -3.47
C ALA A 3 16.87 -12.06 -4.42
N ILE A 4 17.81 -12.95 -4.16
CA ILE A 4 18.00 -14.16 -4.99
C ILE A 4 16.91 -15.18 -4.66
N GLU A 5 16.47 -15.23 -3.42
CA GLU A 5 15.47 -16.17 -2.91
C GLU A 5 14.31 -15.42 -2.27
N ALA A 6 13.08 -15.92 -2.47
CA ALA A 6 11.86 -15.22 -2.12
C ALA A 6 11.62 -15.05 -0.62
N ASP A 7 12.17 -15.92 0.21
CA ASP A 7 11.85 -15.97 1.65
C ASP A 7 12.98 -15.44 2.54
N GLY A 8 13.88 -14.62 1.98
CA GLY A 8 15.06 -14.15 2.73
C GLY A 8 16.08 -15.25 3.02
N GLU A 9 15.90 -16.42 2.44
CA GLU A 9 16.84 -17.56 2.58
C GLU A 9 17.96 -17.53 1.51
N GLU A 10 18.51 -16.33 1.25
CA GLU A 10 19.66 -16.20 0.34
C GLU A 10 20.83 -17.12 0.71
N GLY A 11 20.76 -17.73 1.89
CA GLY A 11 21.76 -18.68 2.38
C GLY A 11 21.93 -19.92 1.52
N SER A 12 20.91 -20.47 0.88
CA SER A 12 21.05 -21.72 0.15
C SER A 12 21.86 -21.54 -1.14
N VAL A 13 21.58 -20.49 -1.89
CA VAL A 13 22.29 -20.17 -3.14
C VAL A 13 23.66 -19.57 -2.86
N LEU A 14 23.75 -18.60 -1.95
CA LEU A 14 24.99 -17.90 -1.65
C LEU A 14 26.02 -18.80 -0.95
N ASN A 15 25.56 -19.64 -0.02
CA ASN A 15 26.44 -20.55 0.71
C ASN A 15 26.96 -21.72 -0.16
N ALA A 16 26.32 -21.96 -1.31
CA ALA A 16 26.81 -22.96 -2.29
C ALA A 16 28.10 -22.51 -3.00
N ASN A 17 28.43 -21.21 -2.98
CA ASN A 17 29.60 -20.69 -3.67
C ASN A 17 30.26 -19.54 -2.87
N ALA A 18 31.39 -19.86 -2.23
CA ALA A 18 32.15 -18.91 -1.39
C ALA A 18 32.76 -17.71 -2.15
N SER A 19 32.69 -17.71 -3.51
CA SER A 19 33.25 -16.64 -4.33
C SER A 19 32.21 -15.58 -4.75
N ILE A 20 30.96 -15.71 -4.29
CA ILE A 20 29.90 -14.76 -4.57
C ILE A 20 29.35 -14.13 -3.30
N CYS A 21 28.84 -12.92 -3.42
CA CYS A 21 28.06 -12.26 -2.37
C CYS A 21 26.87 -11.52 -3.01
N PHE A 22 25.83 -11.33 -2.22
CA PHE A 22 24.70 -10.46 -2.57
C PHE A 22 24.81 -9.14 -1.80
N ILE A 23 24.62 -8.04 -2.50
CA ILE A 23 24.51 -6.71 -1.90
C ILE A 23 23.21 -6.12 -2.42
N GLY A 24 22.24 -5.94 -1.54
CA GLY A 24 20.92 -5.43 -1.89
C GLY A 24 20.22 -4.79 -0.71
N THR A 25 18.96 -4.41 -0.92
CA THR A 25 18.08 -3.93 0.13
C THR A 25 17.51 -5.08 0.95
N ASP A 26 17.19 -4.82 2.21
CA ASP A 26 16.36 -5.68 3.02
C ASP A 26 14.89 -5.42 2.64
N ALA A 27 14.28 -6.33 1.87
CA ALA A 27 12.93 -6.14 1.38
C ALA A 27 11.88 -6.14 2.51
N PRO A 28 11.94 -7.03 3.53
CA PRO A 28 11.09 -6.95 4.71
C PRO A 28 11.18 -5.61 5.43
N GLU A 29 12.40 -5.09 5.68
CA GLU A 29 12.61 -3.83 6.38
C GLU A 29 11.89 -2.67 5.70
N ALA A 30 11.91 -2.60 4.37
CA ALA A 30 11.20 -1.56 3.62
C ALA A 30 9.69 -1.62 3.87
N GLY A 31 9.11 -2.83 3.95
CA GLY A 31 7.71 -3.04 4.29
C GLY A 31 7.38 -2.61 5.72
N HIS A 32 8.20 -3.04 6.68
CA HIS A 32 8.05 -2.68 8.10
C HIS A 32 8.13 -1.16 8.33
N LEU A 33 9.09 -0.48 7.71
CA LEU A 33 9.21 0.97 7.82
C LEU A 33 7.98 1.69 7.23
N GLN A 34 7.49 1.25 6.08
CA GLN A 34 6.29 1.81 5.47
C GLN A 34 5.07 1.61 6.36
N GLY A 35 4.82 0.40 6.85
CA GLY A 35 3.67 0.10 7.70
C GLY A 35 3.68 0.89 9.00
N LYS A 36 4.84 0.95 9.66
CA LYS A 36 5.00 1.77 10.87
C LYS A 36 4.72 3.25 10.59
N MET A 37 5.27 3.81 9.53
CA MET A 37 5.06 5.21 9.15
C MET A 37 3.58 5.49 8.88
N VAL A 38 2.89 4.60 8.17
CA VAL A 38 1.44 4.71 7.90
C VAL A 38 0.65 4.70 9.20
N GLY A 39 0.92 3.74 10.08
CA GLY A 39 0.22 3.64 11.37
C GLY A 39 0.43 4.87 12.26
N GLU A 40 1.67 5.35 12.38
CA GLU A 40 2.01 6.55 13.15
C GLU A 40 1.34 7.82 12.56
N TYR A 41 1.33 7.96 11.24
CA TYR A 41 0.64 9.06 10.55
C TYR A 41 -0.87 9.04 10.83
N LEU A 42 -1.50 7.88 10.70
CA LEU A 42 -2.93 7.75 10.94
C LEU A 42 -3.31 8.02 12.39
N LEU A 43 -2.50 7.57 13.37
CA LEU A 43 -2.73 7.90 14.78
C LEU A 43 -2.68 9.40 15.04
N ALA A 44 -1.70 10.08 14.44
CA ALA A 44 -1.54 11.52 14.62
C ALA A 44 -2.64 12.34 13.93
N ASN A 45 -3.28 11.77 12.91
CA ASN A 45 -4.24 12.46 12.06
C ASN A 45 -5.62 11.76 11.99
N TRP A 46 -5.96 10.91 12.96
CA TRP A 46 -7.13 10.04 12.91
C TRP A 46 -8.42 10.77 12.54
N ASP A 47 -8.72 11.89 13.23
CA ASP A 47 -9.95 12.63 13.05
C ASP A 47 -10.07 13.30 11.66
N THR A 48 -8.97 13.41 10.93
CA THR A 48 -8.92 13.96 9.56
C THR A 48 -8.71 12.90 8.51
N ALA A 49 -8.27 11.70 8.89
CA ALA A 49 -8.10 10.55 8.01
C ALA A 49 -9.38 9.72 7.90
N ASP A 50 -10.16 9.61 8.98
CA ASP A 50 -11.52 9.05 8.97
C ASP A 50 -12.47 10.07 8.29
N LEU A 51 -12.50 10.03 6.97
CA LEU A 51 -13.15 11.06 6.14
C LEU A 51 -14.66 10.92 6.10
N ASN A 52 -15.18 9.72 6.35
CA ASN A 52 -16.61 9.44 6.37
C ASN A 52 -17.20 9.42 7.80
N GLY A 53 -16.34 9.41 8.83
CA GLY A 53 -16.72 9.47 10.24
C GLY A 53 -17.28 8.16 10.79
N ASP A 54 -16.96 7.00 10.21
CA ASP A 54 -17.48 5.71 10.65
C ASP A 54 -16.59 5.03 11.72
N GLY A 55 -15.48 5.66 12.07
CA GLY A 55 -14.53 5.18 13.08
C GLY A 55 -13.54 4.16 12.56
N LYS A 56 -13.39 4.01 11.25
CA LYS A 56 -12.49 3.08 10.58
C LYS A 56 -11.70 3.81 9.50
N ILE A 57 -10.69 3.18 8.95
CA ILE A 57 -9.95 3.67 7.79
C ILE A 57 -10.02 2.61 6.69
N SER A 58 -10.64 2.97 5.59
CA SER A 58 -10.73 2.14 4.39
C SER A 58 -9.52 2.37 3.49
N TYR A 59 -8.78 1.32 3.13
CA TYR A 59 -7.56 1.46 2.32
C TYR A 59 -7.61 0.74 0.99
N ALA A 60 -6.89 1.27 0.00
CA ALA A 60 -6.52 0.60 -1.23
C ALA A 60 -5.01 0.29 -1.23
N MET A 61 -4.62 -0.90 -1.70
CA MET A 61 -3.23 -1.34 -1.82
C MET A 61 -2.90 -1.66 -3.26
N PHE A 62 -1.80 -1.09 -3.76
CA PHE A 62 -1.31 -1.29 -5.12
C PHE A 62 0.02 -2.03 -5.11
N LYS A 63 0.02 -3.26 -5.65
CA LYS A 63 1.16 -4.17 -5.72
C LYS A 63 1.82 -4.12 -7.08
N GLY A 64 3.14 -3.97 -7.12
CA GLY A 64 3.87 -3.76 -8.36
C GLY A 64 4.06 -5.01 -9.22
N ASP A 65 4.21 -6.19 -8.58
CA ASP A 65 4.47 -7.46 -9.25
C ASP A 65 4.10 -8.61 -8.31
N GLU A 66 3.45 -9.64 -8.84
CA GLU A 66 2.95 -10.74 -8.02
C GLU A 66 4.06 -11.58 -7.39
N ALA A 67 5.15 -11.81 -8.12
CA ALA A 67 6.25 -12.69 -7.73
C ALA A 67 7.49 -11.96 -7.19
N ASN A 68 7.47 -10.64 -7.17
CA ASN A 68 8.62 -9.87 -6.72
C ASN A 68 8.66 -9.79 -5.21
N VAL A 69 9.78 -10.15 -4.60
CA VAL A 69 10.00 -10.19 -3.15
C VAL A 69 9.76 -8.83 -2.49
N GLU A 70 10.23 -7.74 -3.11
CA GLU A 70 9.99 -6.38 -2.63
C GLU A 70 8.49 -6.04 -2.60
N ALA A 71 7.75 -6.44 -3.66
CA ALA A 71 6.32 -6.22 -3.73
C ALA A 71 5.56 -7.04 -2.69
N ILE A 72 5.97 -8.29 -2.47
CA ILE A 72 5.36 -9.19 -1.47
C ILE A 72 5.46 -8.56 -0.08
N TYR A 73 6.67 -8.23 0.35
CA TYR A 73 6.88 -7.73 1.72
C TYR A 73 6.33 -6.32 1.94
N ARG A 74 6.44 -5.41 0.95
CA ARG A 74 5.82 -4.08 1.06
C ARG A 74 4.30 -4.16 1.14
N THR A 75 3.69 -5.08 0.39
CA THR A 75 2.23 -5.31 0.46
C THR A 75 1.82 -5.89 1.81
N GLN A 76 2.55 -6.86 2.31
CA GLN A 76 2.26 -7.51 3.59
C GLN A 76 2.50 -6.57 4.77
N TYR A 77 3.74 -6.17 4.99
CA TYR A 77 4.12 -5.42 6.20
C TYR A 77 3.64 -3.96 6.17
N GLY A 78 3.41 -3.40 4.98
CA GLY A 78 2.79 -2.07 4.86
C GLY A 78 1.41 -1.98 5.51
N VAL A 79 0.69 -3.08 5.59
CA VAL A 79 -0.61 -3.18 6.27
C VAL A 79 -0.48 -3.77 7.67
N GLU A 80 0.22 -4.89 7.83
CA GLU A 80 0.33 -5.59 9.13
C GLU A 80 0.93 -4.70 10.22
N ASP A 81 1.98 -3.95 9.93
CA ASP A 81 2.62 -3.08 10.91
C ASP A 81 1.79 -1.81 11.17
N ALA A 82 1.09 -1.29 10.17
CA ALA A 82 0.12 -0.22 10.40
C ALA A 82 -1.01 -0.67 11.33
N ASP A 83 -1.54 -1.86 11.10
CA ASP A 83 -2.56 -2.47 11.97
C ASP A 83 -2.05 -2.69 13.39
N ALA A 84 -0.80 -3.14 13.53
CA ALA A 84 -0.18 -3.32 14.86
C ALA A 84 -0.10 -1.99 15.63
N VAL A 85 0.36 -0.92 14.98
CA VAL A 85 0.44 0.42 15.57
C VAL A 85 -0.95 0.93 15.98
N LEU A 86 -1.94 0.79 15.10
CA LEU A 86 -3.31 1.24 15.34
C LEU A 86 -3.97 0.47 16.49
N THR A 87 -3.86 -0.86 16.47
CA THR A 87 -4.52 -1.70 17.48
C THR A 87 -3.89 -1.59 18.85
N GLU A 88 -2.57 -1.41 18.94
CA GLU A 88 -1.88 -1.10 20.21
C GLU A 88 -2.40 0.19 20.84
N ALA A 89 -2.77 1.18 20.02
CA ALA A 89 -3.37 2.43 20.46
C ALA A 89 -4.90 2.37 20.68
N GLY A 90 -5.51 1.19 20.54
CA GLY A 90 -6.95 0.99 20.72
C GLY A 90 -7.82 1.45 19.54
N LYS A 91 -7.22 1.68 18.38
CA LYS A 91 -7.93 1.95 17.13
C LYS A 91 -8.23 0.64 16.38
N PRO A 92 -9.26 0.57 15.53
CA PRO A 92 -9.48 -0.59 14.68
C PRO A 92 -8.36 -0.76 13.65
N ALA A 93 -8.16 -1.99 13.19
CA ALA A 93 -7.31 -2.30 12.05
C ALA A 93 -7.86 -1.69 10.76
N LEU A 94 -7.01 -1.53 9.77
CA LEU A 94 -7.37 -1.06 8.43
C LEU A 94 -8.35 -2.03 7.75
N GLU A 95 -9.35 -1.49 7.05
CA GLU A 95 -10.26 -2.29 6.23
C GLU A 95 -9.94 -2.11 4.74
N TYR A 96 -9.76 -3.21 4.02
CA TYR A 96 -9.62 -3.12 2.57
C TYR A 96 -10.94 -2.65 1.94
N PHE A 97 -10.89 -1.66 1.07
CA PHE A 97 -12.08 -0.97 0.54
C PHE A 97 -13.09 -1.88 -0.16
N ASP A 98 -12.64 -2.98 -0.77
CA ASP A 98 -13.48 -3.95 -1.47
C ASP A 98 -13.50 -5.29 -0.71
N ALA A 99 -14.51 -5.51 0.07
CA ALA A 99 -14.69 -6.74 0.85
C ALA A 99 -14.79 -8.01 -0.01
N SER A 100 -15.06 -7.90 -1.31
CA SER A 100 -15.11 -9.04 -2.24
C SER A 100 -13.72 -9.48 -2.71
N ASN A 101 -12.72 -8.61 -2.62
CA ASN A 101 -11.35 -8.91 -2.99
C ASN A 101 -10.58 -9.52 -1.80
N SER A 102 -10.53 -10.84 -1.74
CA SER A 102 -9.85 -11.58 -0.66
C SER A 102 -8.33 -11.40 -0.64
N ALA A 103 -7.71 -10.99 -1.75
CA ALA A 103 -6.28 -10.72 -1.82
C ALA A 103 -5.92 -9.40 -1.12
N LYS A 104 -6.86 -8.47 -1.01
CA LYS A 104 -6.69 -7.14 -0.40
C LYS A 104 -5.61 -6.28 -1.06
N TYR A 105 -5.39 -6.45 -2.33
CA TYR A 105 -4.55 -5.59 -3.19
C TYR A 105 -5.00 -5.66 -4.65
N GLN A 106 -4.55 -4.70 -5.44
CA GLN A 106 -4.62 -4.71 -6.89
C GLN A 106 -3.20 -4.72 -7.44
N VAL A 107 -2.91 -5.64 -8.35
CA VAL A 107 -1.55 -5.86 -8.86
C VAL A 107 -1.41 -5.34 -10.28
N ASP A 108 -0.26 -4.73 -10.59
CA ASP A 108 0.11 -4.46 -11.99
C ASP A 108 0.41 -5.80 -12.70
N LEU A 109 -0.54 -6.26 -13.51
CA LEU A 109 -0.43 -7.53 -14.22
C LEU A 109 0.74 -7.57 -15.21
N GLY A 110 1.25 -6.42 -15.60
CA GLY A 110 2.46 -6.31 -16.42
C GLY A 110 3.77 -6.44 -15.62
N GLY A 111 3.70 -6.40 -14.30
CA GLY A 111 4.87 -6.41 -13.40
C GLY A 111 5.81 -5.23 -13.59
N ALA A 112 5.30 -4.15 -14.17
CA ALA A 112 6.08 -2.95 -14.52
C ALA A 112 6.09 -1.88 -13.44
N TRP A 113 5.31 -2.04 -12.37
CA TRP A 113 5.15 -1.07 -11.28
C TRP A 113 4.72 0.30 -11.80
N SER A 114 3.77 0.32 -12.75
CA SER A 114 3.49 1.48 -13.57
C SER A 114 2.45 2.42 -12.95
N ALA A 115 2.67 3.72 -13.16
CA ALA A 115 1.69 4.75 -12.83
C ALA A 115 0.35 4.52 -13.56
N GLN A 116 0.42 4.08 -14.82
CA GLN A 116 -0.79 3.87 -15.62
C GLN A 116 -1.69 2.76 -15.06
N ALA A 117 -1.11 1.63 -14.63
CA ALA A 117 -1.89 0.55 -14.02
C ALA A 117 -2.59 1.02 -12.74
N ALA A 118 -1.89 1.74 -11.89
CA ALA A 118 -2.45 2.28 -10.64
C ALA A 118 -3.53 3.34 -10.92
N LEU A 119 -3.30 4.22 -11.89
CA LEU A 119 -4.28 5.23 -12.32
C LEU A 119 -5.58 4.59 -12.83
N ASP A 120 -5.48 3.55 -13.66
CA ASP A 120 -6.65 2.88 -14.24
C ASP A 120 -7.46 2.15 -13.16
N TYR A 121 -6.79 1.45 -12.24
CA TYR A 121 -7.44 0.84 -11.09
C TYR A 121 -8.09 1.89 -10.18
N MET A 122 -7.37 2.96 -9.84
CA MET A 122 -7.87 3.97 -8.93
C MET A 122 -9.08 4.71 -9.53
N ASN A 123 -9.06 5.05 -10.82
CA ASN A 123 -10.23 5.61 -11.51
C ASN A 123 -11.45 4.69 -11.43
N THR A 124 -11.24 3.39 -11.64
CA THR A 124 -12.30 2.39 -11.52
C THR A 124 -12.84 2.32 -10.09
N ASN A 125 -11.95 2.30 -9.10
CA ASN A 125 -12.32 2.26 -7.69
C ASN A 125 -13.13 3.49 -7.29
N LEU A 126 -12.67 4.69 -7.65
CA LEU A 126 -13.31 5.96 -7.29
C LEU A 126 -14.70 6.12 -7.94
N SER A 127 -14.98 5.42 -9.05
CA SER A 127 -16.31 5.41 -9.63
C SER A 127 -17.37 4.76 -8.72
N GLN A 128 -16.97 3.88 -7.84
CA GLN A 128 -17.84 3.08 -6.96
C GLN A 128 -17.62 3.41 -5.47
N TYR A 129 -16.40 3.69 -5.06
CA TYR A 129 -15.99 3.94 -3.68
C TYR A 129 -15.61 5.41 -3.50
N ASN A 130 -16.59 6.21 -3.10
CA ASN A 130 -16.46 7.67 -3.04
C ASN A 130 -17.39 8.26 -1.97
N GLU A 131 -17.24 9.55 -1.71
CA GLU A 131 -18.02 10.27 -0.71
C GLU A 131 -19.53 10.20 -0.98
N ALA A 132 -19.96 10.30 -2.23
CA ALA A 132 -21.38 10.29 -2.58
C ALA A 132 -22.06 8.94 -2.26
N ASN A 133 -21.29 7.87 -2.30
CA ASN A 133 -21.78 6.51 -1.98
C ASN A 133 -21.59 6.14 -0.49
N GLY A 134 -20.90 6.97 0.28
CA GLY A 134 -20.67 6.75 1.70
C GLY A 134 -19.72 5.57 2.03
N ASN A 135 -18.91 5.16 1.06
CA ASN A 135 -17.99 4.01 1.17
C ASN A 135 -16.60 4.35 0.60
N MET A 136 -16.14 5.55 0.85
CA MET A 136 -14.93 6.06 0.22
C MET A 136 -13.66 5.35 0.66
N ILE A 137 -12.65 5.35 -0.23
CA ILE A 137 -11.27 5.01 0.11
C ILE A 137 -10.68 6.19 0.86
N GLU A 138 -9.98 5.94 1.97
CA GLU A 138 -9.45 6.96 2.89
C GLU A 138 -7.94 6.92 3.03
N LEU A 139 -7.31 5.86 2.51
CA LEU A 139 -5.87 5.66 2.47
C LEU A 139 -5.48 4.91 1.21
N VAL A 140 -4.39 5.31 0.60
CA VAL A 140 -3.77 4.58 -0.52
C VAL A 140 -2.37 4.16 -0.12
N ILE A 141 -2.05 2.88 -0.29
CA ILE A 141 -0.71 2.33 -0.06
C ILE A 141 -0.19 1.78 -1.39
N CYS A 142 1.01 2.20 -1.78
CA CYS A 142 1.64 1.80 -3.03
C CYS A 142 3.00 1.16 -2.79
N ASN A 143 3.37 0.21 -3.63
CA ASN A 143 4.68 -0.42 -3.55
C ASN A 143 5.83 0.47 -4.07
N ASN A 144 5.54 1.50 -4.87
CA ASN A 144 6.53 2.45 -5.36
C ASN A 144 5.93 3.82 -5.72
N ASP A 145 6.81 4.78 -6.00
CA ASP A 145 6.48 6.17 -6.30
C ASP A 145 5.64 6.31 -7.58
N ASN A 146 5.98 5.57 -8.65
CA ASN A 146 5.22 5.65 -9.91
C ASN A 146 3.74 5.28 -9.72
N MET A 147 3.47 4.21 -8.97
CA MET A 147 2.10 3.81 -8.66
C MET A 147 1.40 4.87 -7.81
N ALA A 148 2.10 5.46 -6.84
CA ALA A 148 1.57 6.55 -6.03
C ALA A 148 1.22 7.78 -6.90
N GLU A 149 2.08 8.18 -7.83
CA GLU A 149 1.79 9.27 -8.79
C GLU A 149 0.55 8.98 -9.62
N GLY A 150 0.36 7.73 -10.06
CA GLY A 150 -0.85 7.30 -10.77
C GLY A 150 -2.11 7.45 -9.92
N CYS A 151 -2.05 7.02 -8.66
CA CYS A 151 -3.15 7.16 -7.71
C CYS A 151 -3.47 8.63 -7.42
N ILE A 152 -2.45 9.46 -7.18
CA ILE A 152 -2.61 10.91 -6.95
C ILE A 152 -3.31 11.56 -8.15
N SER A 153 -2.87 11.25 -9.37
CA SER A 153 -3.48 11.79 -10.59
C SER A 153 -4.98 11.43 -10.71
N ALA A 154 -5.34 10.20 -10.34
CA ALA A 154 -6.74 9.77 -10.31
C ALA A 154 -7.54 10.51 -9.22
N LEU A 155 -6.97 10.66 -8.02
CA LEU A 155 -7.59 11.38 -6.91
C LEU A 155 -7.85 12.84 -7.25
N GLU A 156 -6.86 13.54 -7.81
CA GLU A 156 -6.98 14.94 -8.23
C GLU A 156 -8.08 15.10 -9.30
N SER A 157 -8.13 14.19 -10.27
CA SER A 157 -9.15 14.19 -11.33
C SER A 157 -10.57 13.97 -10.78
N ALA A 158 -10.68 13.21 -9.69
CA ALA A 158 -11.95 12.97 -8.98
C ALA A 158 -12.32 14.07 -7.97
N GLY A 159 -11.48 15.10 -7.81
CA GLY A 159 -11.75 16.23 -6.92
C GLY A 159 -11.17 16.10 -5.50
N TYR A 160 -10.39 15.04 -5.23
CA TYR A 160 -9.62 14.89 -3.99
C TYR A 160 -8.22 15.52 -4.13
N ASN A 161 -7.51 15.70 -3.06
CA ASN A 161 -6.09 16.11 -3.01
C ASN A 161 -5.71 17.39 -3.79
N ASN A 162 -6.70 18.20 -4.17
CA ASN A 162 -6.53 19.39 -5.01
C ASN A 162 -6.52 20.72 -4.19
N GLY A 163 -6.47 20.62 -2.88
CA GLY A 163 -6.47 21.76 -1.95
C GLY A 163 -7.85 22.36 -1.65
N THR A 164 -8.92 21.88 -2.28
CA THR A 164 -10.30 22.33 -2.05
C THR A 164 -11.25 21.24 -1.58
N GLY A 165 -10.95 20.00 -1.89
CA GLY A 165 -11.68 18.81 -1.46
C GLY A 165 -11.04 18.10 -0.26
N LYS A 166 -11.53 16.91 0.05
CA LYS A 166 -10.92 16.03 1.03
C LYS A 166 -9.54 15.56 0.55
N THR A 167 -8.63 15.38 1.48
CA THR A 167 -7.29 14.86 1.20
C THR A 167 -7.22 13.39 1.64
N ILE A 168 -6.89 12.51 0.71
CA ILE A 168 -6.66 11.09 0.93
C ILE A 168 -5.15 10.86 0.95
N PRO A 169 -4.56 10.38 2.04
CA PRO A 169 -3.13 10.06 2.12
C PRO A 169 -2.74 9.00 1.07
N VAL A 170 -1.56 9.19 0.44
CA VAL A 170 -0.97 8.27 -0.53
C VAL A 170 0.47 7.95 -0.15
#